data_86dfc1e5680d29289b0f7df134b06ff9
#
_entry.id   86dfc1e5680d29289b0f7df134b06ff9
#
_cell.length_a   1.000
_cell.length_b   1.000
_cell.length_c   1.000
_cell.angle_alpha   90.00
_cell.angle_beta   90.00
_cell.angle_gamma   90.00
#
_symmetry.space_group_name_H-M   'P 1'
#
loop_
_entity.id
_entity.type
_entity.pdbx_description
1 polymer ?
#
loop_
_entity_poly.entity_id
_entity_poly.type
_entity_poly.pdbx_seq_one_letter_code
_entity_poly.pdbx_strand_id
1 'polypeptide(L)'
;MVVMSGRRHLGVLALVLALGVLINLWRLGATGVVDETPPLFAAAGRAMTQTGDWLTPRVNGLPRFDKPPLVYWLMALGYSLPGQAVWDPFGSWAARLPSALSSVAVMLVLADTVLRWPPAGPRRPVASALTAALCFGLSPLVLVWSRTAVSDALLC
;
A
#
# COMPACT_ATOMS: atom_id res chain seq x y z
N MET A 1 21.87 -24.17 11.56
CA MET A 1 20.68 -23.30 11.30
C MET A 1 20.19 -22.80 12.65
N VAL A 2 20.38 -21.51 12.98
CA VAL A 2 19.89 -20.97 14.25
C VAL A 2 18.42 -20.61 14.04
N VAL A 3 17.53 -21.48 14.51
CA VAL A 3 16.09 -21.20 14.49
C VAL A 3 15.83 -20.11 15.53
N MET A 4 15.44 -18.95 15.08
CA MET A 4 15.03 -17.86 15.95
C MET A 4 13.77 -18.25 16.72
N SER A 5 13.71 -17.94 18.02
CA SER A 5 12.50 -18.19 18.81
C SER A 5 11.31 -17.46 18.18
N GLY A 6 10.15 -18.14 18.08
CA GLY A 6 8.95 -17.60 17.43
C GLY A 6 8.52 -16.23 18.00
N ARG A 7 8.69 -15.99 19.31
CA ARG A 7 8.39 -14.69 19.94
C ARG A 7 9.29 -13.56 19.43
N ARG A 8 10.58 -13.82 19.19
CA ARG A 8 11.52 -12.83 18.65
C ARG A 8 11.20 -12.54 17.18
N HIS A 9 10.87 -13.56 16.40
CA HIS A 9 10.45 -13.44 15.01
C HIS A 9 9.22 -12.51 14.90
N LEU A 10 8.16 -12.80 15.65
CA LEU A 10 6.95 -11.97 15.69
C LEU A 10 7.23 -10.54 16.15
N GLY A 11 8.11 -10.35 17.13
CA GLY A 11 8.50 -9.01 17.60
C GLY A 11 9.17 -8.17 16.51
N VAL A 12 10.04 -8.78 15.67
CA VAL A 12 10.66 -8.09 14.54
C VAL A 12 9.63 -7.72 13.47
N LEU A 13 8.75 -8.65 13.13
CA LEU A 13 7.67 -8.36 12.16
C LEU A 13 6.71 -7.28 12.68
N ALA A 14 6.37 -7.28 13.97
CA ALA A 14 5.57 -6.21 14.57
C ALA A 14 6.26 -4.84 14.50
N LEU A 15 7.58 -4.79 14.73
CA LEU A 15 8.35 -3.56 14.57
C LEU A 15 8.38 -3.10 13.11
N VAL A 16 8.60 -4.00 12.14
CA VAL A 16 8.56 -3.68 10.71
C VAL A 16 7.18 -3.19 10.30
N LEU A 17 6.11 -3.83 10.80
CA LEU A 17 4.74 -3.38 10.57
C LEU A 17 4.54 -1.95 11.09
N ALA A 18 4.93 -1.67 12.32
CA ALA A 18 4.79 -0.34 12.92
C ALA A 18 5.55 0.73 12.14
N LEU A 19 6.80 0.44 11.73
CA LEU A 19 7.61 1.33 10.89
C LEU A 19 7.00 1.50 9.50
N GLY A 20 6.55 0.43 8.88
CA GLY A 20 5.90 0.45 7.56
C GLY A 20 4.62 1.29 7.57
N VAL A 21 3.77 1.11 8.58
CA VAL A 21 2.57 1.93 8.80
C VAL A 21 2.96 3.40 9.01
N LEU A 22 3.93 3.68 9.86
CA LEU A 22 4.38 5.05 10.10
C LEU A 22 4.91 5.72 8.82
N ILE A 23 5.75 5.04 8.06
CA ILE A 23 6.37 5.58 6.84
C ILE A 23 5.33 5.82 5.75
N ASN A 24 4.44 4.85 5.48
CA ASN A 24 3.56 4.88 4.31
C ASN A 24 2.20 5.52 4.58
N LEU A 25 1.66 5.43 5.83
CA LEU A 25 0.33 5.94 6.14
C LEU A 25 0.35 7.31 6.83
N TRP A 26 1.50 7.76 7.37
CA TRP A 26 1.59 9.08 7.99
C TRP A 26 1.19 10.18 7.02
N ARG A 27 0.12 10.93 7.37
CA ARG A 27 -0.43 12.02 6.55
C ARG A 27 -0.69 11.61 5.09
N LEU A 28 -1.19 10.40 4.85
CA LEU A 28 -1.44 9.86 3.51
C LEU A 28 -2.36 10.76 2.66
N GLY A 29 -3.29 11.48 3.29
CA GLY A 29 -4.19 12.43 2.64
C GLY A 29 -3.69 13.88 2.59
N ALA A 30 -2.44 14.18 2.99
CA ALA A 30 -1.96 15.55 3.10
C ALA A 30 -1.64 16.26 1.76
N THR A 31 -1.49 15.49 0.69
CA THR A 31 -1.26 16.01 -0.66
C THR A 31 -2.44 15.66 -1.56
N GLY A 32 -2.82 16.56 -2.47
CA GLY A 32 -3.87 16.31 -3.43
C GLY A 32 -3.60 15.10 -4.33
N VAL A 33 -4.64 14.60 -4.97
CA VAL A 33 -4.51 13.61 -6.04
C VAL A 33 -4.12 14.38 -7.29
N VAL A 34 -2.82 14.53 -7.49
CA VAL A 34 -2.23 15.30 -8.58
C VAL A 34 -1.85 14.35 -9.70
N ASP A 35 -1.81 14.85 -10.94
CA ASP A 35 -1.55 14.09 -12.15
C ASP A 35 -2.84 13.54 -12.82
N GLU A 36 -2.75 13.14 -14.07
CA GLU A 36 -3.92 12.74 -14.87
C GLU A 36 -4.50 11.38 -14.45
N THR A 37 -3.64 10.43 -14.13
CA THR A 37 -4.03 9.03 -13.90
C THR A 37 -4.65 8.75 -12.53
N PRO A 38 -4.07 9.21 -11.40
CA PRO A 38 -4.59 8.92 -10.06
C PRO A 38 -6.05 9.37 -9.83
N PRO A 39 -6.50 10.56 -10.29
CA PRO A 39 -7.88 10.97 -10.15
C PRO A 39 -8.88 10.05 -10.87
N LEU A 40 -8.49 9.48 -12.01
CA LEU A 40 -9.35 8.57 -12.77
C LEU A 40 -9.58 7.25 -12.03
N PHE A 41 -8.55 6.69 -11.39
CA PHE A 41 -8.69 5.51 -10.55
C PHE A 41 -9.56 5.79 -9.32
N ALA A 42 -9.31 6.91 -8.66
CA ALA A 42 -10.07 7.34 -7.49
C ALA A 42 -11.55 7.56 -7.83
N ALA A 43 -11.84 8.23 -8.96
CA ALA A 43 -13.19 8.45 -9.44
C ALA A 43 -13.92 7.14 -9.75
N ALA A 44 -13.24 6.19 -10.43
CA ALA A 44 -13.83 4.90 -10.74
C ALA A 44 -14.13 4.07 -9.49
N GLY A 45 -13.19 3.98 -8.53
CA GLY A 45 -13.42 3.29 -7.27
C GLY A 45 -14.56 3.92 -6.45
N ARG A 46 -14.65 5.25 -6.42
CA ARG A 46 -15.75 5.96 -5.77
C ARG A 46 -17.09 5.73 -6.48
N ALA A 47 -17.11 5.75 -7.81
CA ALA A 47 -18.33 5.50 -8.57
C ALA A 47 -18.92 4.11 -8.25
N MET A 48 -18.11 3.09 -8.07
CA MET A 48 -18.54 1.76 -7.67
C MET A 48 -19.31 1.78 -6.34
N THR A 49 -18.85 2.52 -5.34
CA THR A 49 -19.54 2.63 -4.05
C THR A 49 -20.85 3.41 -4.15
N GLN A 50 -20.95 4.38 -5.04
CA GLN A 50 -22.13 5.21 -5.22
C GLN A 50 -23.23 4.53 -6.05
N THR A 51 -22.83 3.78 -7.09
CA THR A 51 -23.78 3.12 -8.00
C THR A 51 -24.14 1.72 -7.57
N GLY A 52 -23.31 1.07 -6.72
CA GLY A 52 -23.43 -0.35 -6.40
C GLY A 52 -22.96 -1.28 -7.53
N ASP A 53 -22.49 -0.74 -8.65
CA ASP A 53 -21.96 -1.53 -9.78
C ASP A 53 -20.46 -1.77 -9.56
N TRP A 54 -20.13 -2.89 -8.92
CA TRP A 54 -18.75 -3.31 -8.65
C TRP A 54 -18.08 -4.02 -9.84
N LEU A 55 -18.83 -4.28 -10.89
CA LEU A 55 -18.31 -4.99 -12.06
C LEU A 55 -17.76 -4.03 -13.12
N THR A 56 -18.42 -2.88 -13.29
CA THR A 56 -18.08 -1.92 -14.34
C THR A 56 -17.49 -0.65 -13.75
N PRO A 57 -16.16 -0.46 -13.76
CA PRO A 57 -15.57 0.81 -13.36
C PRO A 57 -16.01 1.91 -14.33
N ARG A 58 -16.46 3.05 -13.77
CA ARG A 58 -16.97 4.19 -14.56
C ARG A 58 -16.29 5.47 -14.13
N VAL A 59 -15.95 6.31 -15.13
CA VAL A 59 -15.47 7.66 -14.93
C VAL A 59 -16.34 8.60 -15.75
N ASN A 60 -16.94 9.60 -15.11
CA ASN A 60 -17.91 10.52 -15.76
C ASN A 60 -19.05 9.77 -16.49
N GLY A 61 -19.52 8.67 -15.93
CA GLY A 61 -20.57 7.83 -16.50
C GLY A 61 -20.12 6.86 -17.58
N LEU A 62 -18.90 6.98 -18.12
CA LEU A 62 -18.37 6.12 -19.17
C LEU A 62 -17.62 4.93 -18.56
N PRO A 63 -17.83 3.70 -19.10
CA PRO A 63 -17.08 2.52 -18.68
C PRO A 63 -15.59 2.67 -18.96
N ARG A 64 -14.76 2.14 -18.03
CA ARG A 64 -13.29 2.19 -18.11
C ARG A 64 -12.70 0.80 -17.87
N PHE A 65 -12.21 0.15 -18.91
CA PHE A 65 -11.65 -1.20 -18.88
C PHE A 65 -10.15 -1.25 -19.20
N ASP A 66 -9.43 -0.17 -18.94
CA ASP A 66 -7.99 -0.05 -19.24
C ASP A 66 -7.08 -0.79 -18.24
N LYS A 67 -7.59 -1.16 -17.07
CA LYS A 67 -6.85 -1.89 -16.04
C LYS A 67 -7.70 -2.99 -15.40
N PRO A 68 -7.04 -4.02 -14.79
CA PRO A 68 -7.74 -5.06 -14.04
C PRO A 68 -8.61 -4.48 -12.91
N PRO A 69 -9.76 -5.10 -12.59
CA PRO A 69 -10.73 -4.55 -11.64
C PRO A 69 -10.23 -4.49 -10.20
N LEU A 70 -9.20 -5.25 -9.84
CA LEU A 70 -8.68 -5.34 -8.47
C LEU A 70 -8.34 -3.98 -7.87
N VAL A 71 -7.68 -3.10 -8.63
CA VAL A 71 -7.30 -1.77 -8.15
C VAL A 71 -8.54 -0.93 -7.80
N TYR A 72 -9.56 -0.98 -8.63
CA TYR A 72 -10.82 -0.26 -8.39
C TYR A 72 -11.57 -0.81 -7.18
N TRP A 73 -11.61 -2.13 -7.01
CA TRP A 73 -12.23 -2.77 -5.85
C TRP A 73 -11.55 -2.39 -4.54
N LEU A 74 -10.22 -2.40 -4.50
CA LEU A 74 -9.48 -2.02 -3.30
C LEU A 74 -9.67 -0.54 -2.95
N MET A 75 -9.72 0.33 -3.95
CA MET A 75 -10.05 1.75 -3.73
C MET A 75 -11.50 1.93 -3.30
N ALA A 76 -12.45 1.21 -3.90
CA ALA A 76 -13.85 1.23 -3.52
C ALA A 76 -14.05 0.78 -2.06
N LEU A 77 -13.35 -0.27 -1.62
CA LEU A 77 -13.33 -0.66 -0.21
C LEU A 77 -12.84 0.48 0.70
N GLY A 78 -11.79 1.21 0.29
CA GLY A 78 -11.33 2.39 1.00
C GLY A 78 -12.40 3.48 1.08
N TYR A 79 -13.11 3.74 -0.01
CA TYR A 79 -14.20 4.72 -0.05
C TYR A 79 -15.46 4.29 0.71
N SER A 80 -15.62 3.01 0.98
CA SER A 80 -16.71 2.49 1.82
C SER A 80 -16.48 2.74 3.32
N LEU A 81 -15.29 3.20 3.71
CA LEU A 81 -15.00 3.51 5.11
C LEU A 81 -15.72 4.79 5.56
N PRO A 82 -16.09 4.90 6.84
CA PRO A 82 -16.76 6.09 7.38
C PRO A 82 -15.97 7.37 7.12
N GLY A 83 -16.65 8.44 6.73
CA GLY A 83 -16.05 9.75 6.47
C GLY A 83 -15.46 9.92 5.06
N GLN A 84 -15.49 8.89 4.21
CA GLN A 84 -14.99 8.96 2.83
C GLN A 84 -16.09 9.16 1.77
N ALA A 85 -17.34 9.34 2.20
CA ALA A 85 -18.47 9.54 1.30
C ALA A 85 -18.40 10.87 0.51
N VAL A 86 -17.77 11.90 1.09
CA VAL A 86 -17.60 13.21 0.44
C VAL A 86 -16.29 13.20 -0.35
N TRP A 87 -16.39 13.60 -1.63
CA TRP A 87 -15.21 13.75 -2.49
C TRP A 87 -14.35 14.92 -2.03
N ASP A 88 -13.13 14.60 -1.63
CA ASP A 88 -12.08 15.58 -1.38
C ASP A 88 -10.83 15.21 -2.18
N PRO A 89 -10.58 15.89 -3.33
CA PRO A 89 -9.41 15.61 -4.16
C PRO A 89 -8.10 15.96 -3.45
N PHE A 90 -8.15 16.82 -2.42
CA PHE A 90 -6.97 17.25 -1.68
C PHE A 90 -6.68 16.41 -0.44
N GLY A 91 -7.71 15.76 0.13
CA GLY A 91 -7.59 14.97 1.37
C GLY A 91 -7.88 13.48 1.24
N SER A 92 -8.21 12.98 0.05
CA SER A 92 -8.62 11.60 -0.15
C SER A 92 -7.46 10.61 0.08
N TRP A 93 -7.44 10.02 1.26
CA TRP A 93 -6.51 8.94 1.60
C TRP A 93 -7.01 7.56 1.15
N ALA A 94 -8.33 7.41 0.95
CA ALA A 94 -8.97 6.14 0.61
C ALA A 94 -8.40 5.52 -0.69
N ALA A 95 -8.24 6.34 -1.74
CA ALA A 95 -7.68 5.89 -3.01
C ALA A 95 -6.20 5.47 -2.93
N ARG A 96 -5.46 5.98 -1.94
CA ARG A 96 -4.03 5.71 -1.76
C ARG A 96 -3.76 4.53 -0.83
N LEU A 97 -4.77 4.16 -0.03
CA LEU A 97 -4.65 3.11 0.96
C LEU A 97 -4.16 1.79 0.38
N PRO A 98 -4.64 1.31 -0.80
CA PRO A 98 -4.14 0.07 -1.40
C PRO A 98 -2.64 0.11 -1.68
N SER A 99 -2.12 1.20 -2.28
CA SER A 99 -0.70 1.37 -2.59
C SER A 99 0.16 1.39 -1.32
N ALA A 100 -0.27 2.12 -0.30
CA ALA A 100 0.43 2.20 0.98
C ALA A 100 0.48 0.85 1.69
N LEU A 101 -0.63 0.11 1.72
CA LEU A 101 -0.70 -1.22 2.33
C LEU A 101 0.13 -2.26 1.57
N SER A 102 0.18 -2.18 0.24
CA SER A 102 1.04 -3.05 -0.57
C SER A 102 2.52 -2.86 -0.22
N SER A 103 2.98 -1.62 -0.08
CA SER A 103 4.35 -1.33 0.35
C SER A 103 4.65 -1.88 1.75
N VAL A 104 3.72 -1.75 2.69
CA VAL A 104 3.85 -2.36 4.03
C VAL A 104 3.94 -3.88 3.93
N ALA A 105 3.12 -4.50 3.10
CA ALA A 105 3.14 -5.95 2.89
C ALA A 105 4.48 -6.42 2.31
N VAL A 106 5.04 -5.72 1.33
CA VAL A 106 6.37 -6.03 0.78
C VAL A 106 7.45 -5.89 1.85
N MET A 107 7.43 -4.84 2.68
CA MET A 107 8.36 -4.69 3.81
C MET A 107 8.31 -5.89 4.76
N LEU A 108 7.11 -6.37 5.08
CA LEU A 108 6.91 -7.55 5.94
C LEU A 108 7.42 -8.82 5.29
N VAL A 109 7.13 -9.05 4.01
CA VAL A 109 7.61 -10.22 3.25
C VAL A 109 9.13 -10.22 3.17
N LEU A 110 9.76 -9.08 2.88
CA LEU A 110 11.22 -8.95 2.86
C LEU A 110 11.83 -9.28 4.22
N ALA A 111 11.27 -8.73 5.30
CA ALA A 111 11.75 -9.00 6.65
C ALA A 111 11.59 -10.48 7.01
N ASP A 112 10.42 -11.08 6.75
CA ASP A 112 10.15 -12.48 7.03
C ASP A 112 11.09 -13.40 6.24
N THR A 113 11.30 -13.10 4.96
CA THR A 113 12.21 -13.84 4.09
C THR A 113 13.63 -13.84 4.64
N VAL A 114 14.18 -12.66 5.00
CA VAL A 114 15.52 -12.55 5.56
C VAL A 114 15.65 -13.23 6.92
N LEU A 115 14.59 -13.22 7.73
CA LEU A 115 14.58 -13.92 9.02
C LEU A 115 14.57 -15.44 8.87
N ARG A 116 13.90 -15.99 7.84
CA ARG A 116 13.85 -17.43 7.54
C ARG A 116 15.11 -17.91 6.83
N TRP A 117 15.63 -17.12 5.89
CA TRP A 117 16.81 -17.42 5.08
C TRP A 117 17.87 -16.33 5.23
N PRO A 118 18.55 -16.27 6.39
CA PRO A 118 19.53 -15.23 6.63
C PRO A 118 20.70 -15.35 5.65
N PRO A 119 21.21 -14.21 5.13
CA PRO A 119 22.34 -14.18 4.21
C PRO A 119 23.59 -14.78 4.86
N ALA A 120 24.49 -15.33 4.04
CA ALA A 120 25.78 -15.85 4.50
C ALA A 120 26.65 -14.71 5.05
N GLY A 121 27.23 -14.90 6.24
CA GLY A 121 28.09 -13.89 6.89
C GLY A 121 27.88 -13.78 8.39
N PRO A 122 28.38 -12.72 9.05
CA PRO A 122 28.18 -12.51 10.47
C PRO A 122 26.68 -12.44 10.78
N ARG A 123 26.25 -13.35 11.64
CA ARG A 123 24.82 -13.66 11.86
C ARG A 123 24.13 -12.59 12.70
N ARG A 124 23.67 -11.52 12.06
CA ARG A 124 22.78 -10.51 12.64
C ARG A 124 21.43 -10.50 11.91
N PRO A 125 20.63 -11.59 11.95
CA PRO A 125 19.45 -11.75 11.10
C PRO A 125 18.43 -10.63 11.33
N VAL A 126 18.27 -10.16 12.57
CA VAL A 126 17.36 -9.04 12.90
C VAL A 126 17.81 -7.75 12.23
N ALA A 127 19.08 -7.40 12.34
CA ALA A 127 19.61 -6.19 11.70
C ALA A 127 19.47 -6.28 10.17
N SER A 128 19.79 -7.42 9.57
CA SER A 128 19.64 -7.63 8.13
C SER A 128 18.18 -7.51 7.67
N ALA A 129 17.24 -8.08 8.42
CA ALA A 129 15.81 -7.98 8.12
C ALA A 129 15.30 -6.54 8.21
N LEU A 130 15.68 -5.80 9.26
CA LEU A 130 15.32 -4.40 9.40
C LEU A 130 15.95 -3.55 8.29
N THR A 131 17.23 -3.78 7.97
CA THR A 131 17.91 -3.06 6.88
C THR A 131 17.20 -3.31 5.54
N ALA A 132 16.88 -4.56 5.20
CA ALA A 132 16.19 -4.88 3.95
C ALA A 132 14.83 -4.18 3.85
N ALA A 133 14.02 -4.28 4.90
CA ALA A 133 12.70 -3.63 4.95
C ALA A 133 12.80 -2.10 4.87
N LEU A 134 13.74 -1.48 5.59
CA LEU A 134 13.92 -0.04 5.60
C LEU A 134 14.54 0.49 4.31
N CYS A 135 15.50 -0.21 3.70
CA CYS A 135 16.04 0.16 2.39
C CYS A 135 14.95 0.19 1.32
N PHE A 136 14.04 -0.80 1.34
CA PHE A 136 12.87 -0.79 0.46
C PHE A 136 11.93 0.37 0.82
N GLY A 137 11.44 0.45 2.06
CA GLY A 137 10.41 1.40 2.47
C GLY A 137 10.85 2.88 2.42
N LEU A 138 12.16 3.16 2.55
CA LEU A 138 12.73 4.51 2.45
C LEU A 138 13.27 4.82 1.05
N SER A 139 13.19 3.89 0.10
CA SER A 139 13.54 4.18 -1.29
C SER A 139 12.68 5.33 -1.82
N PRO A 140 13.27 6.37 -2.43
CA PRO A 140 12.51 7.50 -2.96
C PRO A 140 11.40 7.09 -3.92
N LEU A 141 11.66 6.09 -4.76
CA LEU A 141 10.68 5.55 -5.70
C LEU A 141 9.49 4.93 -4.96
N VAL A 142 9.74 4.09 -3.96
CA VAL A 142 8.70 3.44 -3.17
C VAL A 142 7.88 4.48 -2.39
N LEU A 143 8.55 5.49 -1.79
CA LEU A 143 7.86 6.56 -1.07
C LEU A 143 6.90 7.36 -1.96
N VAL A 144 7.28 7.61 -3.22
CA VAL A 144 6.40 8.29 -4.19
C VAL A 144 5.25 7.38 -4.58
N TRP A 145 5.53 6.15 -5.03
CA TRP A 145 4.50 5.23 -5.54
C TRP A 145 3.55 4.73 -4.47
N SER A 146 4.03 4.48 -3.25
CA SER A 146 3.17 4.05 -2.13
C SER A 146 2.17 5.12 -1.69
N ARG A 147 2.41 6.37 -2.04
CA ARG A 147 1.56 7.53 -1.69
C ARG A 147 0.73 8.04 -2.87
N THR A 148 0.75 7.35 -3.99
CA THR A 148 -0.07 7.68 -5.17
C THR A 148 -1.19 6.66 -5.36
N ALA A 149 -2.27 7.09 -5.99
CA ALA A 149 -3.44 6.26 -6.27
C ALA A 149 -3.29 5.63 -7.67
N VAL A 150 -2.39 4.66 -7.81
CA VAL A 150 -2.10 4.00 -9.10
C VAL A 150 -2.11 2.48 -8.99
N SER A 151 -2.35 1.81 -10.12
CA SER A 151 -2.33 0.35 -10.20
C SER A 151 -0.93 -0.24 -10.02
N ASP A 152 0.10 0.48 -10.43
CA ASP A 152 1.45 -0.04 -10.53
C ASP A 152 2.07 -0.32 -9.16
N ALA A 153 1.66 0.44 -8.15
CA ALA A 153 2.05 0.20 -6.76
C ALA A 153 1.50 -1.12 -6.17
N LEU A 154 0.49 -1.73 -6.80
CA LEU A 154 -0.07 -3.03 -6.41
C LEU A 154 0.67 -4.20 -7.09
N LEU A 155 1.48 -3.92 -8.11
CA LEU A 155 2.18 -4.93 -8.92
C LEU A 155 3.66 -5.09 -8.50
N CYS A 156 4.14 -4.28 -7.55
CA CYS A 156 5.49 -4.37 -6.97
C CYS A 156 5.60 -5.41 -5.82
#